data_9be5ea2e2571e2d8267bc3b81a3a8855
#
_entry.id   9be5ea2e2571e2d8267bc3b81a3a8855
#
_cell.length_a   1.000
_cell.length_b   1.000
_cell.length_c   1.000
_cell.angle_alpha   90.00
_cell.angle_beta   90.00
_cell.angle_gamma   90.00
#
_symmetry.space_group_name_H-M   'P 1'
#
loop_
_entity.id
_entity.type
_entity.pdbx_description
1 polymer ?
#
loop_
_entity_poly.entity_id
_entity_poly.type
_entity_poly.pdbx_seq_one_letter_code
_entity_poly.pdbx_strand_id
1 'polypeptide(L)'
;FKTGDVIAAQDMGAAGLTCSSAEMASNGKLGISIDLDLVPSREDDMSSYQYLLSESQERMLFVVNEEKIDNLIKKFNKWGLYAKVIGEVIETNEVIISHKNNIVAQIPTSALSDDTPINVHNVIKTPPDYVLEKWEWTENNLPEIKEEKIFSMKENTFFSYSQIILKLLSNPSIASKA
;
A
#
# COMPACT_ATOMS: atom_id res chain seq x y z
N PHE A 1 -21.10 -1.97 -9.18
CA PHE A 1 -21.68 -3.18 -8.60
C PHE A 1 -23.20 -3.29 -8.85
N LYS A 2 -24.02 -2.28 -8.59
CA LYS A 2 -25.47 -2.35 -8.80
C LYS A 2 -25.90 -2.57 -10.26
N THR A 3 -25.08 -2.24 -11.22
CA THR A 3 -25.34 -2.40 -12.66
C THR A 3 -24.81 -3.70 -13.24
N GLY A 4 -24.09 -4.52 -12.47
CA GLY A 4 -23.46 -5.76 -12.93
C GLY A 4 -22.32 -5.54 -13.94
N ASP A 5 -21.83 -4.31 -14.09
CA ASP A 5 -20.75 -4.01 -15.03
C ASP A 5 -19.37 -4.48 -14.51
N VAL A 6 -19.21 -4.59 -13.18
CA VAL A 6 -17.98 -4.99 -12.51
C VAL A 6 -18.15 -6.38 -11.90
N ILE A 7 -17.26 -7.30 -12.25
CA ILE A 7 -17.21 -8.67 -11.73
C ILE A 7 -16.44 -8.70 -10.41
N ALA A 8 -15.24 -8.08 -10.39
CA ALA A 8 -14.39 -8.01 -9.21
C ALA A 8 -13.65 -6.67 -9.17
N ALA A 9 -13.27 -6.25 -7.98
CA ALA A 9 -12.49 -5.04 -7.75
C ALA A 9 -11.55 -5.25 -6.57
N GLN A 10 -10.32 -4.78 -6.70
CA GLN A 10 -9.28 -4.83 -5.68
C GLN A 10 -8.56 -3.48 -5.64
N ASP A 11 -8.30 -2.97 -4.44
CA ASP A 11 -7.40 -1.83 -4.29
C ASP A 11 -5.95 -2.24 -4.52
N MET A 12 -5.14 -1.30 -4.96
CA MET A 12 -3.71 -1.49 -5.15
C MET A 12 -2.97 -0.96 -3.92
N GLY A 13 -2.98 -1.74 -2.84
CA GLY A 13 -2.26 -1.46 -1.61
C GLY A 13 -0.77 -1.78 -1.72
N ALA A 14 -0.21 -2.43 -0.69
CA ALA A 14 1.18 -2.87 -0.64
C ALA A 14 1.54 -3.75 -1.86
N ALA A 15 2.73 -3.54 -2.40
CA ALA A 15 3.21 -4.16 -3.64
C ALA A 15 2.33 -3.90 -4.89
N GLY A 16 1.46 -2.90 -4.83
CA GLY A 16 0.77 -2.32 -5.98
C GLY A 16 0.05 -3.32 -6.87
N LEU A 17 0.42 -3.33 -8.16
CA LEU A 17 -0.21 -4.18 -9.16
C LEU A 17 0.10 -5.67 -8.96
N THR A 18 1.26 -6.02 -8.39
CA THR A 18 1.66 -7.41 -8.13
C THR A 18 0.68 -8.09 -7.19
N CYS A 19 0.42 -7.48 -6.03
CA CYS A 19 -0.47 -8.06 -5.02
C CYS A 19 -1.90 -8.13 -5.53
N SER A 20 -2.45 -7.03 -6.03
CA SER A 20 -3.84 -6.97 -6.49
C SER A 20 -4.13 -7.95 -7.62
N SER A 21 -3.23 -8.10 -8.61
CA SER A 21 -3.42 -9.04 -9.71
C SER A 21 -3.34 -10.50 -9.25
N ALA A 22 -2.37 -10.83 -8.40
CA ALA A 22 -2.18 -12.19 -7.90
C ALA A 22 -3.34 -12.65 -7.03
N GLU A 23 -3.80 -11.79 -6.10
CA GLU A 23 -4.92 -12.08 -5.22
C GLU A 23 -6.24 -12.27 -6.01
N MET A 24 -6.50 -11.38 -6.97
CA MET A 24 -7.71 -11.51 -7.79
C MET A 24 -7.70 -12.78 -8.64
N ALA A 25 -6.55 -13.11 -9.24
CA ALA A 25 -6.38 -14.32 -10.05
C ALA A 25 -6.56 -15.58 -9.19
N SER A 26 -5.90 -15.65 -8.03
CA SER A 26 -6.00 -16.78 -7.11
C SER A 26 -7.42 -16.97 -6.58
N ASN A 27 -8.07 -15.92 -6.12
CA ASN A 27 -9.45 -15.95 -5.63
C ASN A 27 -10.44 -16.39 -6.74
N GLY A 28 -10.18 -15.99 -7.98
CA GLY A 28 -10.95 -16.39 -9.15
C GLY A 28 -10.64 -17.80 -9.66
N LYS A 29 -9.54 -18.42 -9.22
CA LYS A 29 -9.00 -19.68 -9.75
C LYS A 29 -8.76 -19.61 -11.26
N LEU A 30 -8.29 -18.48 -11.71
CA LEU A 30 -7.99 -18.14 -13.11
C LEU A 30 -6.60 -17.51 -13.18
N GLY A 31 -6.12 -17.27 -14.39
CA GLY A 31 -4.91 -16.49 -14.62
C GLY A 31 -5.23 -15.07 -15.05
N ILE A 32 -4.18 -14.27 -15.12
CA ILE A 32 -4.21 -12.89 -15.61
C ILE A 32 -3.03 -12.64 -16.53
N SER A 33 -3.29 -11.97 -17.66
CA SER A 33 -2.25 -11.45 -18.54
C SER A 33 -2.29 -9.92 -18.50
N ILE A 34 -1.17 -9.29 -18.15
CA ILE A 34 -1.04 -7.84 -18.01
C ILE A 34 0.07 -7.33 -18.92
N ASP A 35 -0.22 -6.28 -19.67
CA ASP A 35 0.75 -5.53 -20.46
C ASP A 35 1.09 -4.22 -19.73
N LEU A 36 2.33 -4.12 -19.25
CA LEU A 36 2.81 -2.94 -18.52
C LEU A 36 2.91 -1.69 -19.40
N ASP A 37 3.04 -1.84 -20.73
CA ASP A 37 3.03 -0.72 -21.65
C ASP A 37 1.66 0.00 -21.70
N LEU A 38 0.61 -0.69 -21.24
CA LEU A 38 -0.74 -0.13 -21.12
C LEU A 38 -1.01 0.51 -19.75
N VAL A 39 -0.18 0.24 -18.75
CA VAL A 39 -0.36 0.76 -17.41
C VAL A 39 -0.03 2.25 -17.35
N PRO A 40 -0.97 3.11 -16.91
CA PRO A 40 -0.70 4.54 -16.80
C PRO A 40 0.41 4.81 -15.79
N SER A 41 1.41 5.58 -16.18
CA SER A 41 2.48 6.06 -15.30
C SER A 41 2.62 7.57 -15.38
N ARG A 42 3.23 8.17 -14.37
CA ARG A 42 3.60 9.59 -14.34
C ARG A 42 5.05 9.79 -14.79
N GLU A 43 5.84 8.76 -14.68
CA GLU A 43 7.28 8.74 -14.99
C GLU A 43 7.49 8.02 -16.32
N ASP A 44 8.39 8.56 -17.13
CA ASP A 44 8.85 7.90 -18.34
C ASP A 44 9.91 6.84 -18.01
N ASP A 45 10.05 5.84 -18.87
CA ASP A 45 11.06 4.79 -18.80
C ASP A 45 11.10 3.96 -17.49
N MET A 46 9.97 3.77 -16.84
CA MET A 46 9.89 2.87 -15.69
C MET A 46 10.27 1.43 -16.08
N SER A 47 11.04 0.77 -15.23
CA SER A 47 11.30 -0.67 -15.34
C SER A 47 10.05 -1.49 -15.00
N SER A 48 9.98 -2.74 -15.46
CA SER A 48 8.87 -3.64 -15.14
C SER A 48 8.66 -3.78 -13.64
N TYR A 49 9.75 -3.85 -12.88
CA TYR A 49 9.73 -3.93 -11.42
C TYR A 49 9.08 -2.69 -10.78
N GLN A 50 9.41 -1.49 -11.28
CA GLN A 50 8.81 -0.25 -10.79
C GLN A 50 7.32 -0.16 -11.09
N TYR A 51 6.86 -0.60 -12.28
CA TYR A 51 5.44 -0.67 -12.59
C TYR A 51 4.69 -1.59 -11.63
N LEU A 52 5.24 -2.77 -11.37
CA LEU A 52 4.60 -3.80 -10.56
C LEU A 52 4.50 -3.41 -9.09
N LEU A 53 5.55 -2.79 -8.53
CA LEU A 53 5.63 -2.42 -7.11
C LEU A 53 5.21 -0.98 -6.81
N SER A 54 4.81 -0.19 -7.80
CA SER A 54 4.35 1.17 -7.59
C SER A 54 3.13 1.22 -6.68
N GLU A 55 3.21 2.01 -5.61
CA GLU A 55 2.17 2.17 -4.59
C GLU A 55 1.50 3.57 -4.67
N SER A 56 1.21 4.06 -5.87
CA SER A 56 0.46 5.32 -5.99
C SER A 56 -0.92 5.18 -5.35
N GLN A 57 -1.30 6.17 -4.54
CA GLN A 57 -2.55 6.17 -3.79
C GLN A 57 -3.79 6.14 -4.69
N GLU A 58 -4.91 5.60 -4.17
CA GLU A 58 -6.25 5.62 -4.78
C GLU A 58 -6.34 4.90 -6.14
N ARG A 59 -5.45 3.94 -6.42
CA ARG A 59 -5.59 3.08 -7.59
C ARG A 59 -6.39 1.83 -7.26
N MET A 60 -7.19 1.39 -8.21
CA MET A 60 -7.96 0.16 -8.11
C MET A 60 -7.85 -0.66 -9.39
N LEU A 61 -7.81 -1.98 -9.24
CA LEU A 61 -7.90 -2.94 -10.32
C LEU A 61 -9.34 -3.47 -10.41
N PHE A 62 -9.88 -3.54 -11.62
CA PHE A 62 -11.23 -4.04 -11.87
C PHE A 62 -11.19 -5.18 -12.89
N VAL A 63 -11.99 -6.21 -12.66
CA VAL A 63 -12.36 -7.20 -13.66
C VAL A 63 -13.78 -6.89 -14.14
N VAL A 64 -13.92 -6.77 -15.45
CA VAL A 64 -15.19 -6.39 -16.10
C VAL A 64 -15.45 -7.25 -17.31
N ASN A 65 -16.72 -7.41 -17.68
CA ASN A 65 -17.07 -8.03 -18.96
C ASN A 65 -16.63 -7.14 -20.13
N GLU A 66 -16.09 -7.73 -21.17
CA GLU A 66 -15.59 -7.02 -22.36
C GLU A 66 -16.62 -6.05 -22.94
N GLU A 67 -17.87 -6.49 -23.06
CA GLU A 67 -18.99 -5.67 -23.59
C GLU A 67 -19.31 -4.43 -22.72
N LYS A 68 -18.82 -4.37 -21.49
CA LYS A 68 -19.10 -3.29 -20.52
C LYS A 68 -17.95 -2.30 -20.35
N ILE A 69 -16.81 -2.56 -20.95
CA ILE A 69 -15.58 -1.76 -20.79
C ILE A 69 -15.83 -0.28 -21.13
N ASP A 70 -16.35 -0.01 -22.33
CA ASP A 70 -16.58 1.37 -22.80
C ASP A 70 -17.54 2.14 -21.91
N ASN A 71 -18.59 1.46 -21.44
CA ASN A 71 -19.58 2.07 -20.55
C ASN A 71 -18.95 2.43 -19.20
N LEU A 72 -18.13 1.55 -18.65
CA LEU A 72 -17.43 1.77 -17.38
C LEU A 72 -16.42 2.92 -17.50
N ILE A 73 -15.60 2.93 -18.55
CA ILE A 73 -14.65 4.02 -18.81
C ILE A 73 -15.38 5.36 -18.91
N LYS A 74 -16.51 5.43 -19.66
CA LYS A 74 -17.33 6.64 -19.74
C LYS A 74 -17.85 7.10 -18.35
N LYS A 75 -18.23 6.14 -17.50
CA LYS A 75 -18.67 6.46 -16.12
C LYS A 75 -17.54 7.05 -15.29
N PHE A 76 -16.35 6.48 -15.34
CA PHE A 76 -15.17 7.02 -14.64
C PHE A 76 -14.81 8.42 -15.12
N ASN A 77 -14.75 8.61 -16.44
CA ASN A 77 -14.44 9.90 -17.05
C ASN A 77 -15.43 10.99 -16.63
N LYS A 78 -16.70 10.65 -16.44
CA LYS A 78 -17.73 11.60 -15.95
C LYS A 78 -17.36 12.18 -14.58
N TRP A 79 -16.62 11.42 -13.76
CA TRP A 79 -16.20 11.83 -12.43
C TRP A 79 -14.74 12.31 -12.38
N GLY A 80 -14.13 12.54 -13.56
CA GLY A 80 -12.73 12.97 -13.65
C GLY A 80 -11.73 11.87 -13.29
N LEU A 81 -12.15 10.60 -13.25
CA LEU A 81 -11.29 9.47 -12.97
C LEU A 81 -10.77 8.88 -14.27
N TYR A 82 -9.49 8.56 -14.29
CA TYR A 82 -8.84 7.93 -15.43
C TYR A 82 -8.92 6.40 -15.31
N ALA A 83 -9.34 5.74 -16.37
CA ALA A 83 -9.40 4.29 -16.43
C ALA A 83 -8.89 3.78 -17.78
N LYS A 84 -8.14 2.68 -17.76
CA LYS A 84 -7.57 2.05 -18.95
C LYS A 84 -7.57 0.53 -18.80
N VAL A 85 -7.80 -0.18 -19.90
CA VAL A 85 -7.59 -1.63 -19.97
C VAL A 85 -6.09 -1.89 -20.00
N ILE A 86 -5.62 -2.76 -19.13
CA ILE A 86 -4.20 -3.10 -18.97
C ILE A 86 -3.91 -4.59 -19.19
N GLY A 87 -4.94 -5.40 -19.42
CA GLY A 87 -4.79 -6.83 -19.60
C GLY A 87 -6.13 -7.55 -19.63
N GLU A 88 -6.07 -8.86 -19.51
CA GLU A 88 -7.23 -9.75 -19.58
C GLU A 88 -7.10 -10.91 -18.58
N VAL A 89 -8.24 -11.49 -18.22
CA VAL A 89 -8.32 -12.74 -17.45
C VAL A 89 -8.17 -13.91 -18.42
N ILE A 90 -7.32 -14.88 -18.08
CA ILE A 90 -7.03 -16.05 -18.89
C ILE A 90 -7.38 -17.34 -18.14
N GLU A 91 -7.62 -18.43 -18.88
CA GLU A 91 -8.03 -19.73 -18.27
C GLU A 91 -6.89 -20.50 -17.62
N THR A 92 -5.65 -20.03 -17.74
CA THR A 92 -4.49 -20.62 -17.05
C THR A 92 -4.41 -20.14 -15.62
N ASN A 93 -3.81 -20.93 -14.73
CA ASN A 93 -3.56 -20.51 -13.34
C ASN A 93 -2.22 -19.78 -13.20
N GLU A 94 -1.99 -18.79 -14.07
CA GLU A 94 -0.72 -18.07 -14.13
C GLU A 94 -0.96 -16.55 -14.18
N VAL A 95 -0.05 -15.82 -13.58
CA VAL A 95 0.11 -14.38 -13.78
C VAL A 95 1.20 -14.18 -14.83
N ILE A 96 0.82 -13.67 -15.98
CA ILE A 96 1.72 -13.39 -17.11
C ILE A 96 1.86 -11.88 -17.25
N ILE A 97 3.08 -11.39 -17.18
CA ILE A 97 3.38 -9.96 -17.30
C ILE A 97 4.25 -9.74 -18.54
N SER A 98 3.83 -8.84 -19.40
CA SER A 98 4.60 -8.38 -20.54
C SER A 98 5.03 -6.92 -20.40
N HIS A 99 6.18 -6.58 -20.97
CA HIS A 99 6.70 -5.21 -21.08
C HIS A 99 7.61 -5.10 -22.29
N LYS A 100 7.44 -4.08 -23.10
CA LYS A 100 8.20 -3.84 -24.34
C LYS A 100 8.18 -5.07 -25.25
N ASN A 101 7.00 -5.66 -25.43
CA ASN A 101 6.73 -6.87 -26.22
C ASN A 101 7.47 -8.14 -25.74
N ASN A 102 7.94 -8.19 -24.51
CA ASN A 102 8.56 -9.38 -23.93
C ASN A 102 7.80 -9.82 -22.70
N ILE A 103 7.70 -11.14 -22.48
CA ILE A 103 7.24 -11.68 -21.21
C ILE A 103 8.36 -11.47 -20.18
N VAL A 104 8.08 -10.69 -19.16
CA VAL A 104 9.03 -10.35 -18.09
C VAL A 104 8.78 -11.14 -16.80
N ALA A 105 7.58 -11.70 -16.66
CA ALA A 105 7.26 -12.65 -15.59
C ALA A 105 6.15 -13.61 -16.04
N GLN A 106 6.26 -14.87 -15.59
CA GLN A 106 5.23 -15.89 -15.73
C GLN A 106 5.29 -16.74 -14.46
N ILE A 107 4.29 -16.64 -13.62
CA ILE A 107 4.32 -17.16 -12.26
C ILE A 107 2.98 -17.83 -11.97
N PRO A 108 2.94 -19.03 -11.38
CA PRO A 108 1.69 -19.63 -10.91
C PRO A 108 0.99 -18.69 -9.91
N THR A 109 -0.33 -18.54 -10.03
CA THR A 109 -1.10 -17.67 -9.14
C THR A 109 -0.96 -18.05 -7.67
N SER A 110 -0.91 -19.36 -7.35
CA SER A 110 -0.75 -19.87 -6.00
C SER A 110 0.59 -19.46 -5.35
N ALA A 111 1.66 -19.36 -6.15
CA ALA A 111 2.99 -19.01 -5.64
C ALA A 111 3.05 -17.57 -5.08
N LEU A 112 2.15 -16.69 -5.53
CA LEU A 112 2.05 -15.31 -5.07
C LEU A 112 0.95 -15.09 -4.00
N SER A 113 0.22 -16.14 -3.63
CA SER A 113 -0.90 -16.06 -2.70
C SER A 113 -0.89 -17.20 -1.67
N ASP A 114 -1.44 -18.36 -2.04
CA ASP A 114 -1.74 -19.44 -1.10
C ASP A 114 -0.52 -20.29 -0.69
N ASP A 115 0.46 -20.43 -1.58
CA ASP A 115 1.68 -21.23 -1.35
C ASP A 115 2.85 -20.42 -0.76
N THR A 116 2.57 -19.22 -0.24
CA THR A 116 3.60 -18.41 0.41
C THR A 116 4.04 -19.04 1.73
N PRO A 117 5.35 -19.04 2.06
CA PRO A 117 5.83 -19.62 3.30
C PRO A 117 5.21 -18.96 4.53
N ILE A 118 4.55 -19.75 5.36
CA ILE A 118 4.04 -19.28 6.65
C ILE A 118 5.13 -19.46 7.71
N ASN A 119 5.70 -18.36 8.15
CA ASN A 119 6.66 -18.36 9.26
C ASN A 119 5.91 -18.45 10.58
N VAL A 120 5.99 -19.61 11.23
CA VAL A 120 5.43 -19.80 12.57
C VAL A 120 6.48 -19.38 13.59
N HIS A 121 6.26 -18.26 14.23
CA HIS A 121 7.10 -17.78 15.33
C HIS A 121 6.52 -18.25 16.66
N ASN A 122 7.39 -18.69 17.59
CA ASN A 122 6.97 -18.92 18.96
C ASN A 122 6.52 -17.60 19.59
N VAL A 123 5.26 -17.55 19.97
CA VAL A 123 4.73 -16.37 20.65
C VAL A 123 5.34 -16.28 22.03
N ILE A 124 6.08 -15.22 22.30
CA ILE A 124 6.52 -14.88 23.65
C ILE A 124 5.29 -14.39 24.40
N LYS A 125 4.78 -15.21 25.32
CA LYS A 125 3.55 -14.90 26.08
C LYS A 125 3.76 -13.84 27.17
N THR A 126 4.99 -13.64 27.57
CA THR A 126 5.35 -12.65 28.59
C THR A 126 5.91 -11.41 27.89
N PRO A 127 5.29 -10.24 28.04
CA PRO A 127 5.85 -9.01 27.51
C PRO A 127 7.24 -8.74 28.08
N PRO A 128 8.15 -8.13 27.30
CA PRO A 128 9.45 -7.69 27.84
C PRO A 128 9.28 -6.71 29.02
N ASP A 129 10.23 -6.72 29.96
CA ASP A 129 10.16 -5.91 31.18
C ASP A 129 9.91 -4.43 30.91
N TYR A 130 10.54 -3.86 29.89
CA TYR A 130 10.32 -2.45 29.50
C TYR A 130 8.89 -2.13 29.05
N VAL A 131 8.14 -3.15 28.57
CA VAL A 131 6.72 -3.00 28.22
C VAL A 131 5.86 -3.06 29.47
N LEU A 132 6.19 -3.99 30.40
CA LEU A 132 5.49 -4.12 31.68
C LEU A 132 5.65 -2.83 32.50
N GLU A 133 6.85 -2.29 32.61
CA GLU A 133 7.11 -1.00 33.24
C GLU A 133 6.27 0.14 32.65
N LYS A 134 6.09 0.13 31.33
CA LYS A 134 5.26 1.14 30.65
C LYS A 134 3.78 0.96 30.88
N TRP A 135 3.31 -0.26 31.00
CA TRP A 135 1.89 -0.54 31.31
C TRP A 135 1.51 -0.20 32.76
N GLU A 136 2.48 -0.21 33.67
CA GLU A 136 2.29 0.25 35.04
C GLU A 136 2.32 1.78 35.19
N TRP A 137 2.63 2.49 34.09
CA TRP A 137 2.71 3.96 34.10
C TRP A 137 1.33 4.58 34.31
N THR A 138 1.27 5.48 35.27
CA THR A 138 0.10 6.28 35.61
C THR A 138 0.47 7.76 35.61
N GLU A 139 -0.50 8.65 35.76
CA GLU A 139 -0.24 10.09 35.93
C GLU A 139 0.74 10.39 37.05
N ASN A 140 0.76 9.55 38.09
CA ASN A 140 1.68 9.70 39.24
C ASN A 140 3.15 9.44 38.87
N ASN A 141 3.41 8.78 37.75
CA ASN A 141 4.77 8.56 37.25
C ASN A 141 5.27 9.73 36.38
N LEU A 142 4.42 10.70 36.09
CA LEU A 142 4.84 11.92 35.40
C LEU A 142 5.75 12.71 36.34
N PRO A 143 6.92 13.19 35.83
CA PRO A 143 7.77 14.04 36.66
C PRO A 143 7.02 15.32 37.04
N GLU A 144 7.08 15.69 38.33
CA GLU A 144 6.61 17.00 38.75
C GLU A 144 7.36 18.08 38.00
N ILE A 145 6.63 18.85 37.24
CA ILE A 145 7.19 19.97 36.49
C ILE A 145 7.31 21.15 37.46
N LYS A 146 8.47 21.27 38.08
CA LYS A 146 8.75 22.35 39.05
C LYS A 146 9.18 23.67 38.42
N GLU A 147 9.53 23.66 37.13
CA GLU A 147 10.03 24.83 36.43
C GLU A 147 9.34 25.02 35.10
N GLU A 148 9.07 26.27 34.71
CA GLU A 148 8.48 26.61 33.42
C GLU A 148 9.44 26.37 32.24
N LYS A 149 10.66 25.87 32.47
CA LYS A 149 11.71 25.66 31.49
C LYS A 149 12.37 24.31 31.68
N ILE A 150 12.65 23.65 30.55
CA ILE A 150 13.38 22.38 30.49
C ILE A 150 14.75 22.64 29.88
N PHE A 151 15.80 22.16 30.57
CA PHE A 151 17.17 22.24 30.06
C PHE A 151 17.44 21.19 28.97
N SER A 152 17.92 21.61 27.82
CA SER A 152 18.40 20.72 26.77
C SER A 152 19.92 20.56 26.84
N MET A 153 20.38 19.37 27.15
CA MET A 153 21.81 19.05 27.15
C MET A 153 22.45 19.20 25.76
N LYS A 154 21.70 18.91 24.70
CA LYS A 154 22.20 18.98 23.32
C LYS A 154 22.44 20.41 22.87
N GLU A 155 21.59 21.33 23.28
CA GLU A 155 21.64 22.72 22.84
C GLU A 155 22.18 23.66 23.94
N ASN A 156 22.52 23.09 25.10
CA ASN A 156 23.04 23.80 26.28
C ASN A 156 22.21 25.06 26.63
N THR A 157 20.87 24.92 26.57
CA THR A 157 19.94 26.03 26.82
C THR A 157 18.64 25.54 27.44
N PHE A 158 17.89 26.46 28.03
CA PHE A 158 16.56 26.19 28.57
C PHE A 158 15.48 26.55 27.56
N PHE A 159 14.48 25.68 27.44
CA PHE A 159 13.27 25.89 26.62
C PHE A 159 12.05 26.01 27.51
N SER A 160 11.18 26.97 27.20
CA SER A 160 9.84 27.00 27.73
C SER A 160 9.00 25.87 27.09
N TYR A 161 7.91 25.48 27.74
CA TYR A 161 6.99 24.48 27.19
C TYR A 161 6.46 24.86 25.81
N SER A 162 6.14 26.13 25.59
CA SER A 162 5.69 26.62 24.27
C SER A 162 6.77 26.40 23.20
N GLN A 163 8.03 26.65 23.51
CA GLN A 163 9.13 26.41 22.58
C GLN A 163 9.35 24.92 22.30
N ILE A 164 9.17 24.07 23.31
CA ILE A 164 9.26 22.61 23.15
C ILE A 164 8.11 22.10 22.25
N ILE A 165 6.89 22.55 22.49
CA ILE A 165 5.73 22.19 21.66
C ILE A 165 5.93 22.64 20.22
N LEU A 166 6.37 23.88 19.99
CA LEU A 166 6.65 24.37 18.64
C LEU A 166 7.74 23.57 17.95
N LYS A 167 8.79 23.19 18.69
CA LYS A 167 9.88 22.37 18.16
C LYS A 167 9.42 20.95 17.82
N LEU A 168 8.56 20.35 18.62
CA LEU A 168 7.94 19.04 18.34
C LEU A 168 7.04 19.13 17.10
N LEU A 169 6.19 20.15 17.01
CA LEU A 169 5.29 20.36 15.87
C LEU A 169 6.05 20.71 14.58
N SER A 170 7.21 21.33 14.68
CA SER A 170 8.08 21.61 13.51
C SER A 170 8.89 20.41 13.04
N ASN A 171 8.87 19.30 13.76
CA ASN A 171 9.58 18.09 13.36
C ASN A 171 8.84 17.42 12.20
N PRO A 172 9.50 17.16 11.05
CA PRO A 172 8.86 16.53 9.88
C PRO A 172 8.26 15.15 10.18
N SER A 173 8.82 14.43 11.15
CA SER A 173 8.30 13.12 11.56
C SER A 173 7.04 13.17 12.41
N ILE A 174 6.66 14.35 12.93
CA ILE A 174 5.50 14.52 13.82
C ILE A 174 4.40 15.28 13.12
N ALA A 175 4.63 16.51 12.69
CA ALA A 175 3.56 17.36 12.19
C ALA A 175 3.93 18.27 11.02
N SER A 176 5.18 18.73 10.90
CA SER A 176 5.54 19.68 9.85
C SER A 176 5.51 19.04 8.48
N LYS A 177 4.64 19.54 7.63
CA LYS A 177 4.48 19.18 6.22
C LYS A 177 4.76 20.37 5.30
N ALA A 178 5.35 21.42 5.83
CA ALA A 178 5.65 22.64 5.07
C ALA A 178 6.92 22.50 4.23
#